data_4bda23ecb09caf3337e186a00203cb49
#
_entry.id   4bda23ecb09caf3337e186a00203cb49
#
_cell.length_a   1.000
_cell.length_b   1.000
_cell.length_c   1.000
_cell.angle_alpha   90.00
_cell.angle_beta   90.00
_cell.angle_gamma   90.00
#
_symmetry.space_group_name_H-M   'P 1'
#
loop_
_entity.id
_entity.type
_entity.pdbx_description
1 polymer ?
#
loop_
_entity_poly.entity_id
_entity_poly.type
_entity_poly.pdbx_seq_one_letter_code
_entity_poly.pdbx_strand_id
1 'polypeptide(L)'
;MKLMKYLVKQSLMLSGLLFLASCAGDDKTTSEIASSEAKKPAGQFVFYKDIEIRPGINFELISWGKGVDSIGGYNILMSDSIRNNYKSFSNERKGIITDAWNMDMDNDGDPEIYIELLSKKNVKDLNVYEYSGGSFNKISFPPLSSRAKESYAGDDKFSIKNGELFRTYLLVNPKDTSIKAGDMKYLQYSLRGNSFEISELKKGE
;
A
#
# COMPACT_ATOMS: atom_id res chain seq x y z
N MET A 1 -53.44 -10.62 46.52
CA MET A 1 -54.17 -11.83 46.87
C MET A 1 -53.46 -12.98 46.17
N LYS A 2 -52.91 -13.94 47.02
CA LYS A 2 -52.34 -15.30 46.76
C LYS A 2 -51.07 -15.37 45.87
N LEU A 3 -49.80 -15.48 46.35
CA LEU A 3 -49.14 -16.52 47.17
C LEU A 3 -49.42 -17.98 46.70
N MET A 4 -48.34 -18.62 46.19
CA MET A 4 -47.98 -20.02 46.43
C MET A 4 -46.68 -20.30 45.67
N LYS A 5 -45.50 -20.38 46.23
CA LYS A 5 -44.76 -21.40 47.02
C LYS A 5 -44.97 -22.86 46.55
N TYR A 6 -43.83 -23.47 46.13
CA TYR A 6 -43.35 -24.85 46.39
C TYR A 6 -42.00 -24.96 45.71
N LEU A 7 -40.84 -25.02 46.36
CA LEU A 7 -40.21 -25.98 47.24
C LEU A 7 -39.79 -27.30 46.55
N VAL A 8 -38.44 -27.41 46.35
CA VAL A 8 -37.51 -28.49 46.74
C VAL A 8 -37.63 -29.86 46.06
N LYS A 9 -36.51 -30.29 45.45
CA LYS A 9 -35.83 -31.52 45.92
C LYS A 9 -34.40 -31.59 45.41
N GLN A 10 -33.48 -31.76 46.36
CA GLN A 10 -32.09 -32.20 46.24
C GLN A 10 -32.02 -33.63 45.69
N SER A 11 -30.94 -33.93 44.98
CA SER A 11 -30.30 -35.25 45.07
C SER A 11 -28.81 -35.13 44.80
N LEU A 12 -28.09 -35.60 45.73
CA LEU A 12 -26.67 -35.75 46.01
C LEU A 12 -26.17 -37.06 45.41
N MET A 13 -25.00 -37.06 44.73
CA MET A 13 -24.02 -38.17 44.67
C MET A 13 -22.78 -37.64 43.92
N LEU A 14 -21.70 -37.40 44.50
CA LEU A 14 -20.58 -38.06 45.18
C LEU A 14 -19.92 -39.16 44.34
N SER A 15 -18.72 -38.89 43.83
CA SER A 15 -17.53 -39.74 43.63
C SER A 15 -16.61 -39.05 42.64
N GLY A 16 -15.44 -38.48 42.87
CA GLY A 16 -14.29 -39.00 43.61
C GLY A 16 -13.33 -39.64 42.63
N LEU A 17 -12.33 -38.88 42.13
CA LEU A 17 -10.95 -39.38 42.00
C LEU A 17 -9.94 -38.23 41.74
N LEU A 18 -9.02 -38.08 42.68
CA LEU A 18 -7.80 -37.27 42.54
C LEU A 18 -6.85 -37.92 41.53
N PHE A 19 -6.25 -37.11 40.64
CA PHE A 19 -4.89 -37.35 40.18
C PHE A 19 -4.11 -36.05 40.21
N LEU A 20 -3.19 -36.01 41.15
CA LEU A 20 -2.08 -35.04 41.17
C LEU A 20 -1.01 -35.51 40.18
N ALA A 21 -0.65 -34.70 39.23
CA ALA A 21 0.65 -34.78 38.58
C ALA A 21 1.17 -33.35 38.39
N SER A 22 2.11 -33.03 39.26
CA SER A 22 3.02 -31.91 39.17
C SER A 22 3.95 -32.08 37.98
N CYS A 23 4.09 -31.05 37.14
CA CYS A 23 5.33 -30.81 36.45
C CYS A 23 5.50 -29.29 36.28
N ALA A 24 6.50 -28.78 36.95
CA ALA A 24 7.05 -27.45 36.74
C ALA A 24 7.75 -27.39 35.36
N GLY A 25 7.48 -26.37 34.60
CA GLY A 25 8.19 -26.03 33.39
C GLY A 25 7.91 -24.57 33.09
N ASP A 26 8.88 -23.73 33.47
CA ASP A 26 8.97 -22.35 33.00
C ASP A 26 9.12 -22.36 31.48
N ASP A 27 8.10 -21.92 30.76
CA ASP A 27 8.25 -21.50 29.38
C ASP A 27 7.59 -20.13 29.21
N LYS A 28 8.45 -19.15 29.05
CA LYS A 28 8.09 -17.81 28.58
C LYS A 28 7.49 -17.93 27.19
N THR A 29 6.17 -18.02 27.11
CA THR A 29 5.48 -17.87 25.85
C THR A 29 5.50 -16.40 25.47
N THR A 30 6.54 -16.03 24.72
CA THR A 30 6.52 -14.82 23.91
C THR A 30 5.39 -15.00 22.90
N SER A 31 4.28 -14.32 23.11
CA SER A 31 3.24 -14.20 22.11
C SER A 31 3.78 -13.41 20.92
N GLU A 32 4.35 -14.11 19.95
CA GLU A 32 4.49 -13.57 18.61
C GLU A 32 3.09 -13.22 18.12
N ILE A 33 2.84 -11.92 18.03
CA ILE A 33 1.73 -11.40 17.25
C ILE A 33 2.10 -11.74 15.79
N ALA A 34 1.66 -12.90 15.35
CA ALA A 34 1.70 -13.24 13.94
C ALA A 34 0.84 -12.19 13.24
N SER A 35 1.47 -11.24 12.54
CA SER A 35 0.80 -10.41 11.58
C SER A 35 0.17 -11.36 10.56
N SER A 36 -1.14 -11.51 10.61
CA SER A 36 -1.86 -12.26 9.60
C SER A 36 -1.73 -11.46 8.30
N GLU A 37 -0.74 -11.80 7.48
CA GLU A 37 -0.78 -11.42 6.08
C GLU A 37 -2.12 -11.91 5.52
N ALA A 38 -3.00 -10.95 5.22
CA ALA A 38 -4.28 -11.24 4.61
C ALA A 38 -3.99 -12.04 3.33
N LYS A 39 -4.39 -13.32 3.32
CA LYS A 39 -4.25 -14.19 2.15
C LYS A 39 -4.87 -13.47 0.97
N LYS A 40 -4.04 -13.09 -0.01
CA LYS A 40 -4.47 -12.57 -1.30
C LYS A 40 -5.63 -13.42 -1.83
N PRO A 41 -6.81 -12.85 -2.12
CA PRO A 41 -7.91 -13.63 -2.68
C PRO A 41 -7.43 -14.30 -3.96
N ALA A 42 -7.36 -15.63 -3.91
CA ALA A 42 -6.81 -16.42 -5.00
C ALA A 42 -7.70 -16.25 -6.23
N GLY A 43 -7.18 -15.60 -7.27
CA GLY A 43 -7.63 -15.74 -8.64
C GLY A 43 -8.63 -14.71 -9.20
N GLN A 44 -9.15 -13.77 -8.43
CA GLN A 44 -10.20 -12.86 -8.93
C GLN A 44 -9.65 -11.53 -9.49
N PHE A 45 -8.58 -10.99 -8.91
CA PHE A 45 -7.98 -9.75 -9.33
C PHE A 45 -6.50 -9.92 -9.68
N VAL A 46 -6.04 -9.20 -10.69
CA VAL A 46 -4.63 -9.21 -11.12
C VAL A 46 -3.74 -8.55 -10.07
N PHE A 47 -4.27 -7.56 -9.36
CA PHE A 47 -3.62 -6.88 -8.25
C PHE A 47 -4.65 -6.56 -7.16
N TYR A 48 -4.27 -6.79 -5.91
CA TYR A 48 -4.99 -6.39 -4.72
C TYR A 48 -3.98 -5.92 -3.68
N LYS A 49 -4.27 -4.80 -3.05
CA LYS A 49 -3.50 -4.31 -1.90
C LYS A 49 -4.42 -3.60 -0.92
N ASP A 50 -4.28 -3.96 0.34
CA ASP A 50 -4.89 -3.32 1.48
C ASP A 50 -3.86 -2.41 2.14
N ILE A 51 -4.23 -1.15 2.44
CA ILE A 51 -3.34 -0.11 2.93
C ILE A 51 -4.03 0.57 4.10
N GLU A 52 -3.58 0.27 5.32
CA GLU A 52 -4.01 1.02 6.50
C GLU A 52 -3.38 2.41 6.46
N ILE A 53 -4.22 3.44 6.42
CA ILE A 53 -3.79 4.85 6.40
C ILE A 53 -3.52 5.34 7.83
N ARG A 54 -4.51 5.09 8.70
CA ARG A 54 -4.49 5.38 10.14
C ARG A 54 -5.60 4.56 10.80
N PRO A 55 -5.60 4.37 12.12
CA PRO A 55 -6.64 3.60 12.79
C PRO A 55 -8.06 4.02 12.36
N GLY A 56 -8.80 3.06 11.80
CA GLY A 56 -10.15 3.25 11.30
C GLY A 56 -10.28 3.71 9.86
N ILE A 57 -9.20 4.09 9.19
CA ILE A 57 -9.22 4.46 7.75
C ILE A 57 -8.33 3.53 6.96
N ASN A 58 -8.93 2.87 5.98
CA ASN A 58 -8.30 1.89 5.12
C ASN A 58 -8.54 2.19 3.65
N PHE A 59 -7.54 1.99 2.81
CA PHE A 59 -7.67 1.99 1.37
C PHE A 59 -7.42 0.59 0.84
N GLU A 60 -8.33 0.09 0.01
CA GLU A 60 -8.13 -1.13 -0.75
C GLU A 60 -7.99 -0.79 -2.23
N LEU A 61 -6.93 -1.26 -2.85
CA LEU A 61 -6.70 -1.12 -4.29
C LEU A 61 -6.91 -2.45 -4.98
N ILE A 62 -7.81 -2.47 -5.95
CA ILE A 62 -8.16 -3.64 -6.75
C ILE A 62 -7.94 -3.31 -8.21
N SER A 63 -7.28 -4.18 -8.98
CA SER A 63 -7.11 -3.99 -10.41
C SER A 63 -7.56 -5.20 -11.22
N TRP A 64 -8.05 -4.94 -12.44
CA TRP A 64 -8.48 -5.96 -13.40
C TRP A 64 -7.89 -5.71 -14.80
N GLY A 65 -8.02 -6.70 -15.68
CA GLY A 65 -7.43 -6.70 -17.02
C GLY A 65 -6.10 -7.45 -17.07
N LYS A 66 -5.79 -8.08 -18.19
CA LYS A 66 -4.61 -8.95 -18.36
C LYS A 66 -3.55 -8.27 -19.22
N GLY A 67 -2.31 -8.25 -18.72
CA GLY A 67 -1.15 -7.73 -19.45
C GLY A 67 -1.11 -6.22 -19.58
N VAL A 68 -0.03 -5.73 -20.17
CA VAL A 68 0.31 -4.30 -20.27
C VAL A 68 -0.58 -3.57 -21.27
N ASP A 69 -0.96 -4.26 -22.35
CA ASP A 69 -1.69 -3.68 -23.49
C ASP A 69 -3.19 -3.94 -23.46
N SER A 70 -3.68 -4.66 -22.43
CA SER A 70 -5.12 -4.95 -22.36
C SER A 70 -5.87 -3.78 -21.73
N ILE A 71 -7.12 -3.60 -22.20
CA ILE A 71 -8.07 -2.73 -21.50
C ILE A 71 -8.25 -3.25 -20.06
N GLY A 72 -8.17 -2.37 -19.12
CA GLY A 72 -8.34 -2.68 -17.71
C GLY A 72 -8.41 -1.41 -16.87
N GLY A 73 -8.69 -1.59 -15.61
CA GLY A 73 -8.83 -0.47 -14.70
C GLY A 73 -8.44 -0.87 -13.28
N TYR A 74 -8.72 0.03 -12.38
CA TYR A 74 -8.59 -0.19 -10.95
C TYR A 74 -9.65 0.59 -10.17
N ASN A 75 -9.94 0.10 -8.98
CA ASN A 75 -10.73 0.78 -7.98
C ASN A 75 -9.87 1.06 -6.76
N ILE A 76 -10.03 2.24 -6.21
CA ILE A 76 -9.63 2.57 -4.85
C ILE A 76 -10.91 2.57 -4.01
N LEU A 77 -10.95 1.74 -2.99
CA LEU A 77 -12.04 1.67 -2.03
C LEU A 77 -11.53 2.24 -0.70
N MET A 78 -12.19 3.26 -0.18
CA MET A 78 -11.90 3.83 1.13
C MET A 78 -12.99 3.41 2.11
N SER A 79 -12.59 2.91 3.26
CA SER A 79 -13.46 2.68 4.40
C SER A 79 -13.00 3.49 5.61
N ASP A 80 -13.94 4.17 6.27
CA ASP A 80 -13.74 4.90 7.51
C ASP A 80 -14.71 4.34 8.55
N SER A 81 -14.21 3.46 9.41
CA SER A 81 -15.01 2.81 10.45
C SER A 81 -15.37 3.74 11.61
N ILE A 82 -14.62 4.85 11.79
CA ILE A 82 -14.89 5.84 12.85
C ILE A 82 -16.09 6.71 12.46
N ARG A 83 -16.16 7.14 11.20
CA ARG A 83 -17.23 7.99 10.68
C ARG A 83 -18.35 7.20 10.01
N ASN A 84 -18.26 5.87 9.98
CA ASN A 84 -19.18 4.97 9.28
C ASN A 84 -19.41 5.42 7.83
N ASN A 85 -18.34 5.68 7.11
CA ASN A 85 -18.35 6.20 5.75
C ASN A 85 -17.49 5.33 4.83
N TYR A 86 -17.82 5.34 3.54
CA TYR A 86 -17.00 4.69 2.51
C TYR A 86 -17.03 5.51 1.23
N LYS A 87 -16.00 5.36 0.42
CA LYS A 87 -15.91 5.94 -0.92
C LYS A 87 -15.28 4.93 -1.89
N SER A 88 -15.68 5.03 -3.13
CA SER A 88 -15.04 4.29 -4.22
C SER A 88 -14.64 5.24 -5.34
N PHE A 89 -13.52 4.96 -5.96
CA PHE A 89 -13.00 5.69 -7.10
C PHE A 89 -12.47 4.71 -8.13
N SER A 90 -12.88 4.87 -9.38
CA SER A 90 -12.47 4.00 -10.49
C SER A 90 -11.73 4.79 -11.54
N ASN A 91 -10.69 4.19 -12.10
CA ASN A 91 -9.99 4.77 -13.25
C ASN A 91 -9.47 3.67 -14.18
N GLU A 92 -9.24 4.05 -15.44
CA GLU A 92 -8.56 3.21 -16.41
C GLU A 92 -7.07 3.14 -16.08
N ARG A 93 -6.45 1.95 -16.26
CA ARG A 93 -5.01 1.78 -16.08
C ARG A 93 -4.27 1.86 -17.40
N LYS A 94 -3.10 2.47 -17.38
CA LYS A 94 -2.15 2.47 -18.50
C LYS A 94 -0.93 1.65 -18.14
N GLY A 95 -0.95 0.35 -18.41
CA GLY A 95 0.04 -0.61 -17.94
C GLY A 95 -0.52 -1.56 -16.88
N ILE A 96 0.32 -2.30 -16.19
CA ILE A 96 -0.07 -3.16 -15.05
C ILE A 96 0.33 -2.49 -13.74
N ILE A 97 -0.52 -2.61 -12.73
CA ILE A 97 -0.18 -2.14 -11.38
C ILE A 97 0.80 -3.14 -10.77
N THR A 98 1.92 -2.65 -10.30
CA THR A 98 2.99 -3.44 -9.68
C THR A 98 3.10 -3.18 -8.19
N ASP A 99 2.76 -1.99 -7.73
CA ASP A 99 2.71 -1.65 -6.30
C ASP A 99 1.77 -0.47 -6.03
N ALA A 100 1.45 -0.25 -4.76
CA ALA A 100 0.78 0.95 -4.27
C ALA A 100 1.13 1.19 -2.80
N TRP A 101 1.18 2.44 -2.38
CA TRP A 101 1.44 2.84 -1.00
C TRP A 101 0.79 4.18 -0.69
N ASN A 102 0.67 4.53 0.59
CA ASN A 102 0.26 5.85 1.01
C ASN A 102 1.43 6.67 1.54
N MET A 103 1.30 7.97 1.40
CA MET A 103 2.14 8.98 2.06
C MET A 103 1.25 10.18 2.44
N ASP A 104 1.80 11.07 3.22
CA ASP A 104 1.36 12.45 3.45
C ASP A 104 2.64 13.27 3.26
N MET A 105 2.98 13.52 1.96
CA MET A 105 4.31 14.03 1.61
C MET A 105 4.43 15.52 1.87
N ASP A 106 3.35 16.27 1.77
CA ASP A 106 3.34 17.71 2.07
C ASP A 106 2.92 18.02 3.51
N ASN A 107 2.58 16.97 4.30
CA ASN A 107 2.23 17.01 5.71
C ASN A 107 1.01 17.90 6.01
N ASP A 108 0.03 17.88 5.14
CA ASP A 108 -1.22 18.62 5.32
C ASP A 108 -2.30 17.82 6.07
N GLY A 109 -2.07 16.53 6.30
CA GLY A 109 -2.96 15.60 7.02
C GLY A 109 -3.95 14.87 6.11
N ASP A 110 -3.99 15.17 4.83
CA ASP A 110 -4.76 14.47 3.81
C ASP A 110 -3.85 13.42 3.12
N PRO A 111 -4.17 12.13 3.20
CA PRO A 111 -3.28 11.09 2.70
C PRO A 111 -3.29 11.01 1.18
N GLU A 112 -2.11 10.90 0.58
CA GLU A 112 -1.98 10.52 -0.82
C GLU A 112 -1.88 8.99 -0.97
N ILE A 113 -2.44 8.47 -2.05
CA ILE A 113 -2.17 7.12 -2.55
C ILE A 113 -1.36 7.19 -3.85
N TYR A 114 -0.26 6.48 -3.86
CA TYR A 114 0.65 6.31 -4.99
C TYR A 114 0.43 4.93 -5.59
N ILE A 115 0.18 4.87 -6.89
CA ILE A 115 -0.07 3.63 -7.64
C ILE A 115 0.99 3.50 -8.71
N GLU A 116 1.88 2.52 -8.54
CA GLU A 116 2.94 2.24 -9.50
C GLU A 116 2.40 1.42 -10.68
N LEU A 117 2.64 1.91 -11.88
CA LEU A 117 2.24 1.25 -13.12
C LEU A 117 3.47 0.91 -13.95
N LEU A 118 3.55 -0.34 -14.39
CA LEU A 118 4.54 -0.81 -15.35
C LEU A 118 3.92 -0.80 -16.75
N SER A 119 4.48 -0.01 -17.62
CA SER A 119 4.17 0.03 -19.04
C SER A 119 5.16 -0.83 -19.87
N LYS A 120 5.09 -0.75 -21.19
CA LYS A 120 6.05 -1.41 -22.09
C LYS A 120 7.49 -0.99 -21.81
N LYS A 121 8.44 -1.88 -22.10
CA LYS A 121 9.89 -1.62 -22.02
C LYS A 121 10.41 -1.29 -20.60
N ASN A 122 9.82 -1.88 -19.58
CA ASN A 122 10.21 -1.63 -18.18
C ASN A 122 10.16 -0.15 -17.77
N VAL A 123 9.22 0.59 -18.34
CA VAL A 123 8.96 1.98 -17.95
C VAL A 123 7.92 1.97 -16.85
N LYS A 124 8.25 2.51 -15.70
CA LYS A 124 7.32 2.71 -14.60
C LYS A 124 6.91 4.17 -14.50
N ASP A 125 5.66 4.36 -14.08
CA ASP A 125 5.06 5.67 -13.84
C ASP A 125 4.15 5.60 -12.61
N LEU A 126 3.72 6.75 -12.09
CA LEU A 126 2.83 6.83 -10.92
C LEU A 126 1.52 7.52 -11.28
N ASN A 127 0.42 6.93 -10.82
CA ASN A 127 -0.81 7.66 -10.59
C ASN A 127 -0.88 8.03 -9.11
N VAL A 128 -1.09 9.31 -8.84
CA VAL A 128 -1.15 9.84 -7.48
C VAL A 128 -2.50 10.51 -7.24
N TYR A 129 -3.10 10.21 -6.10
CA TYR A 129 -4.36 10.80 -5.67
C TYR A 129 -4.28 11.18 -4.20
N GLU A 130 -4.69 12.37 -3.87
CA GLU A 130 -4.93 12.82 -2.51
C GLU A 130 -6.39 12.52 -2.12
N TYR A 131 -6.61 12.02 -0.93
CA TYR A 131 -7.94 11.85 -0.37
C TYR A 131 -8.25 13.01 0.57
N SER A 132 -8.98 13.98 0.05
CA SER A 132 -9.28 15.25 0.70
C SER A 132 -10.76 15.62 0.47
N GLY A 133 -11.41 16.20 1.46
CA GLY A 133 -12.81 16.62 1.37
C GLY A 133 -13.80 15.49 1.03
N GLY A 134 -13.46 14.24 1.30
CA GLY A 134 -14.29 13.07 0.99
C GLY A 134 -14.22 12.62 -0.47
N SER A 135 -13.20 13.00 -1.20
CA SER A 135 -12.98 12.67 -2.62
C SER A 135 -11.52 12.34 -2.90
N PHE A 136 -11.28 11.54 -3.95
CA PHE A 136 -9.94 11.32 -4.48
C PHE A 136 -9.65 12.35 -5.56
N ASN A 137 -8.68 13.21 -5.31
CA ASN A 137 -8.25 14.29 -6.20
C ASN A 137 -6.94 13.89 -6.87
N LYS A 138 -6.89 13.90 -8.19
CA LYS A 138 -5.69 13.50 -8.91
C LYS A 138 -4.60 14.57 -8.79
N ILE A 139 -3.41 14.15 -8.34
CA ILE A 139 -2.19 14.94 -8.41
C ILE A 139 -1.42 14.54 -9.66
N SER A 140 -1.01 15.51 -10.45
CA SER A 140 -0.27 15.25 -11.69
C SER A 140 1.17 14.89 -11.38
N PHE A 141 1.54 13.60 -11.55
CA PHE A 141 2.93 13.19 -11.45
C PHE A 141 3.72 13.68 -12.66
N PRO A 142 4.84 14.39 -12.47
CA PRO A 142 5.54 15.04 -13.56
C PRO A 142 6.26 14.02 -14.46
N PRO A 143 6.12 14.15 -15.78
CA PRO A 143 6.90 13.34 -16.71
C PRO A 143 8.38 13.73 -16.67
N LEU A 144 9.25 12.82 -17.11
CA LEU A 144 10.66 13.16 -17.32
C LEU A 144 10.78 14.33 -18.30
N SER A 145 11.72 15.26 -18.04
CA SER A 145 12.03 16.37 -18.93
C SER A 145 12.50 15.86 -20.30
N SER A 146 12.39 16.67 -21.34
CA SER A 146 12.86 16.31 -22.68
C SER A 146 14.34 15.91 -22.68
N ARG A 147 15.17 16.65 -21.94
CA ARG A 147 16.60 16.33 -21.77
C ARG A 147 16.82 14.99 -21.06
N ALA A 148 16.04 14.69 -20.01
CA ALA A 148 16.13 13.41 -19.31
C ALA A 148 15.75 12.23 -20.21
N LYS A 149 14.75 12.42 -21.08
CA LYS A 149 14.29 11.40 -22.03
C LYS A 149 15.32 11.02 -23.08
N GLU A 150 16.25 11.91 -23.44
CA GLU A 150 17.31 11.63 -24.42
C GLU A 150 18.27 10.54 -23.97
N SER A 151 18.52 10.45 -22.66
CA SER A 151 19.41 9.44 -22.07
C SER A 151 18.69 8.39 -21.24
N TYR A 152 17.37 8.34 -21.29
CA TYR A 152 16.57 7.41 -20.49
C TYR A 152 16.51 6.03 -21.11
N ALA A 153 16.87 4.99 -20.33
CA ALA A 153 16.88 3.59 -20.75
C ALA A 153 15.86 2.71 -20.01
N GLY A 154 14.99 3.30 -19.18
CA GLY A 154 14.03 2.52 -18.39
C GLY A 154 14.62 1.95 -17.11
N ASP A 155 14.08 0.82 -16.65
CA ASP A 155 14.42 0.16 -15.38
C ASP A 155 14.18 1.07 -14.17
N ASP A 156 13.05 1.76 -14.20
CA ASP A 156 12.65 2.65 -13.11
C ASP A 156 12.45 1.90 -11.80
N LYS A 157 12.93 2.50 -10.72
CA LYS A 157 12.66 2.06 -9.36
C LYS A 157 12.23 3.26 -8.53
N PHE A 158 11.05 3.15 -7.93
CA PHE A 158 10.59 4.09 -6.93
C PHE A 158 10.93 3.58 -5.54
N SER A 159 11.30 4.48 -4.66
CA SER A 159 11.56 4.16 -3.25
C SER A 159 11.25 5.34 -2.37
N ILE A 160 10.90 5.06 -1.11
CA ILE A 160 10.63 6.07 -0.09
C ILE A 160 11.77 6.04 0.91
N LYS A 161 12.30 7.21 1.24
CA LYS A 161 13.32 7.38 2.25
C LYS A 161 13.08 8.69 3.00
N ASN A 162 12.96 8.63 4.32
CA ASN A 162 12.72 9.79 5.17
C ASN A 162 11.48 10.63 4.78
N GLY A 163 10.41 9.98 4.30
CA GLY A 163 9.19 10.69 3.87
C GLY A 163 9.25 11.31 2.47
N GLU A 164 10.34 11.13 1.74
CA GLU A 164 10.52 11.65 0.39
C GLU A 164 10.48 10.52 -0.64
N LEU A 165 10.04 10.84 -1.84
CA LEU A 165 9.94 9.90 -2.96
C LEU A 165 11.16 10.04 -3.88
N PHE A 166 11.80 8.91 -4.15
CA PHE A 166 12.93 8.82 -5.06
C PHE A 166 12.59 7.97 -6.27
N ARG A 167 13.14 8.37 -7.42
CA ARG A 167 13.13 7.58 -8.65
C ARG A 167 14.53 7.38 -9.14
N THR A 168 14.90 6.16 -9.46
CA THR A 168 16.15 5.84 -10.16
C THR A 168 15.83 5.17 -11.49
N TYR A 169 16.64 5.41 -12.50
CA TYR A 169 16.53 4.76 -13.80
C TYR A 169 17.88 4.66 -14.50
N LEU A 170 18.00 3.72 -15.43
CA LEU A 170 19.20 3.52 -16.21
C LEU A 170 19.39 4.63 -17.26
N LEU A 171 20.65 4.99 -17.45
CA LEU A 171 21.07 5.91 -18.50
C LEU A 171 21.63 5.12 -19.69
N VAL A 172 21.31 5.62 -20.88
CA VAL A 172 21.96 5.24 -22.13
C VAL A 172 22.16 6.50 -22.96
N ASN A 173 23.35 6.68 -23.50
CA ASN A 173 23.56 7.70 -24.52
C ASN A 173 24.62 7.24 -25.51
N PRO A 174 24.24 6.81 -26.71
CA PRO A 174 25.18 6.38 -27.73
C PRO A 174 26.09 7.49 -28.28
N LYS A 175 25.76 8.77 -27.99
CA LYS A 175 26.52 9.94 -28.44
C LYS A 175 27.40 10.58 -27.36
N ASP A 176 27.22 10.16 -26.10
CA ASP A 176 27.95 10.71 -24.95
C ASP A 176 28.78 9.64 -24.28
N THR A 177 30.08 9.63 -24.57
CA THR A 177 31.03 8.65 -24.02
C THR A 177 31.28 8.81 -22.53
N SER A 178 30.81 9.87 -21.90
CA SER A 178 30.89 10.05 -20.45
C SER A 178 29.88 9.17 -19.70
N ILE A 179 28.78 8.75 -20.36
CA ILE A 179 27.80 7.82 -19.80
C ILE A 179 28.25 6.38 -20.04
N LYS A 180 28.54 5.68 -18.98
CA LYS A 180 28.95 4.26 -19.03
C LYS A 180 27.72 3.36 -18.93
N ALA A 181 27.85 2.13 -19.44
CA ALA A 181 26.83 1.12 -19.27
C ALA A 181 26.58 0.85 -17.77
N GLY A 182 25.31 0.94 -17.35
CA GLY A 182 24.90 0.79 -15.95
C GLY A 182 24.92 2.06 -15.12
N ASP A 183 25.25 3.21 -15.68
CA ASP A 183 25.07 4.48 -15.00
C ASP A 183 23.57 4.73 -14.73
N MET A 184 23.29 5.31 -13.58
CA MET A 184 21.95 5.57 -13.12
C MET A 184 21.74 7.06 -12.84
N LYS A 185 20.53 7.54 -13.13
CA LYS A 185 20.05 8.85 -12.71
C LYS A 185 19.26 8.68 -11.41
N TYR A 186 19.39 9.67 -10.54
CA TYR A 186 18.70 9.75 -9.26
C TYR A 186 17.87 11.03 -9.24
N LEU A 187 16.58 10.88 -9.00
CA LEU A 187 15.65 12.01 -8.84
C LEU A 187 15.00 11.91 -7.47
N GLN A 188 14.83 13.03 -6.84
CA GLN A 188 14.05 13.21 -5.62
C GLN A 188 12.82 14.04 -5.95
N TYR A 189 11.69 13.65 -5.43
CA TYR A 189 10.42 14.36 -5.56
C TYR A 189 9.98 14.85 -4.20
N SER A 190 9.56 16.11 -4.14
CA SER A 190 8.83 16.68 -3.02
C SER A 190 7.47 17.15 -3.50
N LEU A 191 6.46 17.10 -2.62
CA LEU A 191 5.12 17.59 -2.89
C LEU A 191 4.89 18.87 -2.10
N ARG A 192 4.28 19.86 -2.73
CA ARG A 192 3.82 21.09 -2.06
C ARG A 192 2.47 21.47 -2.65
N GLY A 193 1.41 21.29 -1.86
CA GLY A 193 0.04 21.58 -2.27
C GLY A 193 -0.21 21.07 -3.68
N ASN A 194 -0.48 19.85 -3.91
CA ASN A 194 -0.83 19.20 -5.20
C ASN A 194 0.16 19.43 -6.36
N SER A 195 1.38 19.90 -6.10
CA SER A 195 2.41 20.12 -7.12
C SER A 195 3.74 19.48 -6.74
N PHE A 196 4.26 18.63 -7.64
CA PHE A 196 5.57 18.01 -7.46
C PHE A 196 6.70 18.93 -7.89
N GLU A 197 7.73 19.00 -7.06
CA GLU A 197 9.04 19.55 -7.40
C GLU A 197 10.03 18.39 -7.60
N ILE A 198 10.96 18.52 -8.56
CA ILE A 198 11.96 17.49 -8.88
C ILE A 198 13.35 18.07 -8.67
N SER A 199 14.15 17.36 -7.89
CA SER A 199 15.57 17.63 -7.71
C SER A 199 16.42 16.48 -8.27
N GLU A 200 17.47 16.80 -8.98
CA GLU A 200 18.44 15.80 -9.44
C GLU A 200 19.53 15.62 -8.39
N LEU A 201 19.78 14.36 -8.00
CA LEU A 201 20.79 14.02 -7.03
C LEU A 201 22.05 13.46 -7.71
N LYS A 202 23.19 13.65 -7.07
CA LYS A 202 24.42 12.96 -7.44
C LYS A 202 24.44 11.57 -6.80
N LYS A 203 25.19 10.64 -7.40
CA LYS A 203 25.38 9.30 -6.85
C LYS A 203 26.06 9.41 -5.48
N GLY A 204 25.35 8.99 -4.43
CA GLY A 204 25.87 8.95 -3.06
C GLY A 204 25.35 10.07 -2.14
N GLU A 205 24.46 10.94 -2.62
CA GLU A 205 23.68 11.88 -1.79
C GLU A 205 22.42 11.21 -1.24
#